data_e31a6faeb77b826196d2dc60aa45721d
#
_entry.id   e31a6faeb77b826196d2dc60aa45721d
#
_cell.length_a   1.000
_cell.length_b   1.000
_cell.length_c   1.000
_cell.angle_alpha   90.00
_cell.angle_beta   90.00
_cell.angle_gamma   90.00
#
_symmetry.space_group_name_H-M   'P 1'
#
loop_
_entity.id
_entity.type
_entity.pdbx_description
1 polymer ?
#
loop_
_entity_poly.entity_id
_entity_poly.type
_entity_poly.pdbx_seq_one_letter_code
_entity_poly.pdbx_strand_id
1 'polypeptide(L)'
;MAHKFHITPAANEQFKFDFSYNGEKIFWSENYKQKASAKSAIESLKKNAPGAATADLSKDETGSGYRFEIVKSKDDQFFVRFVASNGETMVRTETYKQKASATNAIESLKKNGPGADVADEA
;
A
#
# COMPACT_ATOMS: atom_id res chain seq x y z
N MET A 1 0.03 -16.32 12.14
CA MET A 1 -0.70 -15.19 11.84
C MET A 1 0.16 -14.10 11.48
N ALA A 2 0.46 -14.04 10.26
CA ALA A 2 1.51 -13.15 9.88
C ALA A 2 1.05 -12.21 8.80
N HIS A 3 1.44 -10.96 8.96
CA HIS A 3 1.43 -10.01 7.88
C HIS A 3 2.67 -10.26 7.05
N LYS A 4 2.53 -10.26 5.73
CA LYS A 4 3.64 -10.53 4.81
C LYS A 4 3.57 -9.64 3.60
N PHE A 5 4.76 -9.33 3.07
CA PHE A 5 4.87 -8.82 1.71
C PHE A 5 5.19 -10.00 0.80
N HIS A 6 4.51 -10.07 -0.33
CA HIS A 6 4.76 -11.11 -1.33
C HIS A 6 5.20 -10.45 -2.63
N ILE A 7 6.33 -10.88 -3.16
CA ILE A 7 6.78 -10.48 -4.50
C ILE A 7 6.40 -11.61 -5.44
N THR A 8 5.60 -11.30 -6.45
CA THR A 8 5.11 -12.31 -7.39
C THR A 8 5.37 -11.86 -8.83
N PRO A 9 5.39 -12.81 -9.77
CA PRO A 9 5.54 -12.43 -11.17
C PRO A 9 4.27 -11.75 -11.68
N ALA A 10 4.47 -10.80 -12.58
CA ALA A 10 3.38 -10.10 -13.24
C ALA A 10 3.49 -10.32 -14.75
N ALA A 11 2.55 -9.79 -15.51
CA ALA A 11 2.57 -9.91 -16.97
C ALA A 11 3.83 -9.26 -17.55
N ASN A 12 4.23 -9.72 -18.74
CA ASN A 12 5.38 -9.17 -19.50
C ASN A 12 6.70 -9.24 -18.74
N GLU A 13 6.89 -10.34 -17.98
CA GLU A 13 8.13 -10.57 -17.23
C GLU A 13 8.42 -9.47 -16.22
N GLN A 14 7.37 -8.85 -15.72
CA GLN A 14 7.49 -7.83 -14.67
C GLN A 14 7.20 -8.43 -13.31
N PHE A 15 7.27 -7.61 -12.29
CA PHE A 15 7.13 -8.03 -10.88
C PHE A 15 6.17 -7.10 -10.18
N LYS A 16 5.44 -7.63 -9.20
CA LYS A 16 4.57 -6.83 -8.34
C LYS A 16 4.69 -7.36 -6.92
N PHE A 17 4.19 -6.60 -5.96
CA PHE A 17 4.13 -7.09 -4.59
C PHE A 17 2.81 -6.69 -3.95
N ASP A 18 2.48 -7.40 -2.88
CA ASP A 18 1.33 -7.06 -2.06
C ASP A 18 1.70 -7.18 -0.59
N PHE A 19 0.87 -6.56 0.24
CA PHE A 19 0.93 -6.67 1.70
C PHE A 19 -0.34 -7.39 2.11
N SER A 20 -0.19 -8.55 2.75
CA SER A 20 -1.32 -9.41 3.08
C SER A 20 -1.31 -9.84 4.54
N TYR A 21 -2.47 -10.28 5.01
CA TYR A 21 -2.64 -10.86 6.32
C TYR A 21 -3.43 -12.15 6.17
N ASN A 22 -2.82 -13.26 6.57
CA ASN A 22 -3.43 -14.60 6.45
C ASN A 22 -3.91 -14.91 5.03
N GLY A 23 -3.12 -14.48 4.04
CA GLY A 23 -3.43 -14.74 2.64
C GLY A 23 -4.38 -13.73 2.00
N GLU A 24 -4.91 -12.80 2.77
CA GLU A 24 -5.82 -11.78 2.25
C GLU A 24 -5.05 -10.51 1.93
N LYS A 25 -5.09 -10.08 0.67
CA LYS A 25 -4.36 -8.88 0.26
C LYS A 25 -5.02 -7.63 0.79
N ILE A 26 -4.22 -6.79 1.44
CA ILE A 26 -4.69 -5.50 1.97
C ILE A 26 -4.28 -4.38 1.03
N PHE A 27 -2.99 -4.35 0.65
CA PHE A 27 -2.45 -3.39 -0.31
C PHE A 27 -1.76 -4.15 -1.43
N TRP A 28 -1.73 -3.56 -2.63
CA TRP A 28 -0.95 -4.12 -3.73
C TRP A 28 -0.31 -3.01 -4.54
N SER A 29 0.82 -3.35 -5.19
CA SER A 29 1.57 -2.41 -6.01
C SER A 29 1.17 -2.52 -7.48
N GLU A 30 1.64 -1.57 -8.26
CA GLU A 30 1.67 -1.72 -9.72
C GLU A 30 2.86 -2.59 -10.12
N ASN A 31 3.05 -2.79 -11.41
CA ASN A 31 4.12 -3.65 -11.91
C ASN A 31 5.45 -2.91 -11.98
N TYR A 32 6.52 -3.64 -11.67
CA TYR A 32 7.90 -3.15 -11.78
C TYR A 32 8.65 -4.00 -12.80
N LYS A 33 9.52 -3.38 -13.57
CA LYS A 33 10.30 -4.10 -14.58
C LYS A 33 11.37 -4.98 -13.94
N GLN A 34 11.86 -4.61 -12.78
CA GLN A 34 12.92 -5.36 -12.11
C GLN A 34 12.50 -5.75 -10.71
N LYS A 35 12.90 -6.97 -10.30
CA LYS A 35 12.60 -7.43 -8.94
C LYS A 35 13.25 -6.53 -7.89
N ALA A 36 14.43 -6.01 -8.18
CA ALA A 36 15.11 -5.10 -7.26
C ALA A 36 14.28 -3.85 -6.96
N SER A 37 13.53 -3.36 -7.96
CA SER A 37 12.65 -2.21 -7.77
C SER A 37 11.50 -2.53 -6.83
N ALA A 38 10.92 -3.73 -6.96
CA ALA A 38 9.85 -4.16 -6.05
C ALA A 38 10.38 -4.28 -4.62
N LYS A 39 11.59 -4.85 -4.45
CA LYS A 39 12.20 -4.97 -3.12
C LYS A 39 12.48 -3.60 -2.50
N SER A 40 12.98 -2.66 -3.30
CA SER A 40 13.25 -1.30 -2.83
C SER A 40 11.97 -0.60 -2.39
N ALA A 41 10.88 -0.80 -3.13
CA ALA A 41 9.59 -0.22 -2.77
C ALA A 41 9.09 -0.77 -1.42
N ILE A 42 9.25 -2.07 -1.19
CA ILE A 42 8.88 -2.68 0.10
C ILE A 42 9.69 -2.07 1.24
N GLU A 43 11.00 -1.92 1.06
CA GLU A 43 11.84 -1.32 2.09
C GLU A 43 11.45 0.13 2.36
N SER A 44 11.09 0.86 1.32
CA SER A 44 10.61 2.24 1.46
C SER A 44 9.31 2.29 2.26
N LEU A 45 8.38 1.36 2.00
CA LEU A 45 7.14 1.28 2.77
C LEU A 45 7.41 1.00 4.24
N LYS A 46 8.27 0.03 4.53
CA LYS A 46 8.62 -0.31 5.91
C LYS A 46 9.21 0.88 6.66
N LYS A 47 10.01 1.68 5.97
CA LYS A 47 10.70 2.82 6.57
C LYS A 47 9.75 4.02 6.73
N ASN A 48 8.95 4.30 5.74
CA ASN A 48 8.22 5.58 5.67
C ASN A 48 6.76 5.50 6.10
N ALA A 49 6.11 4.34 5.99
CA ALA A 49 4.69 4.22 6.34
C ALA A 49 4.40 4.54 7.81
N PRO A 50 5.20 4.07 8.79
CA PRO A 50 4.84 4.33 10.20
C PRO A 50 4.75 5.80 10.57
N GLY A 51 5.56 6.64 9.95
CA GLY A 51 5.58 8.07 10.23
C GLY A 51 4.78 8.92 9.25
N ALA A 52 4.13 8.29 8.28
CA ALA A 52 3.44 9.04 7.22
C ALA A 52 2.13 9.64 7.73
N ALA A 53 1.83 10.84 7.26
CA ALA A 53 0.56 11.49 7.54
C ALA A 53 -0.54 10.86 6.69
N THR A 54 -1.79 11.09 7.09
CA THR A 54 -2.95 10.66 6.30
C THR A 54 -3.70 11.90 5.86
N ALA A 55 -3.92 12.02 4.55
CA ALA A 55 -4.73 13.08 3.98
C ALA A 55 -6.04 12.47 3.49
N ASP A 56 -7.14 12.95 4.02
CA ASP A 56 -8.46 12.46 3.62
C ASP A 56 -8.98 13.36 2.49
N LEU A 57 -8.79 12.92 1.26
CA LEU A 57 -9.18 13.71 0.10
C LEU A 57 -10.68 13.87 -0.03
N SER A 58 -11.47 13.01 0.63
CA SER A 58 -12.92 13.16 0.67
C SER A 58 -13.35 14.35 1.53
N LYS A 59 -12.43 14.89 2.33
CA LYS A 59 -12.64 16.10 3.14
C LYS A 59 -11.83 17.27 2.61
N ASP A 60 -11.34 17.18 1.37
CA ASP A 60 -10.50 18.21 0.76
C ASP A 60 -9.17 18.44 1.49
N GLU A 61 -8.70 17.44 2.23
CA GLU A 61 -7.37 17.51 2.83
C GLU A 61 -6.32 17.22 1.77
N THR A 62 -5.15 17.79 1.92
CA THR A 62 -4.03 17.53 1.04
C THR A 62 -2.79 17.25 1.87
N GLY A 63 -1.82 16.55 1.28
CA GLY A 63 -0.59 16.22 1.96
C GLY A 63 0.62 16.41 1.08
N SER A 64 1.79 16.26 1.68
CA SER A 64 3.06 16.31 0.96
C SER A 64 3.99 15.26 1.54
N GLY A 65 5.07 14.95 0.82
CA GLY A 65 5.97 13.88 1.22
C GLY A 65 5.29 12.52 1.15
N TYR A 66 5.87 11.53 1.82
CA TYR A 66 5.25 10.21 1.93
C TYR A 66 3.96 10.35 2.74
N ARG A 67 2.87 9.83 2.21
CA ARG A 67 1.57 9.98 2.86
C ARG A 67 0.58 8.92 2.42
N PHE A 68 -0.38 8.65 3.30
CA PHE A 68 -1.58 7.88 2.92
C PHE A 68 -2.63 8.86 2.45
N GLU A 69 -3.38 8.49 1.40
CA GLU A 69 -4.50 9.28 0.92
C GLU A 69 -5.75 8.41 0.93
N ILE A 70 -6.81 8.90 1.55
CA ILE A 70 -8.12 8.27 1.49
C ILE A 70 -8.87 8.92 0.35
N VAL A 71 -9.26 8.11 -0.63
CA VAL A 71 -9.88 8.61 -1.86
C VAL A 71 -11.31 8.07 -1.96
N LYS A 72 -12.25 8.94 -2.30
CA LYS A 72 -13.63 8.53 -2.54
C LYS A 72 -13.75 8.06 -3.98
N SER A 73 -14.27 6.84 -4.16
CA SER A 73 -14.46 6.26 -5.49
C SER A 73 -15.77 6.73 -6.11
N LYS A 74 -16.00 6.36 -7.38
CA LYS A 74 -17.21 6.72 -8.11
C LYS A 74 -18.47 6.15 -7.48
N ASP A 75 -18.36 5.03 -6.77
CA ASP A 75 -19.50 4.35 -6.16
C ASP A 75 -19.71 4.76 -4.71
N ASP A 76 -19.22 5.93 -4.32
CA ASP A 76 -19.29 6.43 -2.95
C ASP A 76 -18.61 5.49 -1.96
N GLN A 77 -17.63 4.71 -2.43
CA GLN A 77 -16.80 3.88 -1.58
C GLN A 77 -15.49 4.59 -1.35
N PHE A 78 -14.63 3.97 -0.55
CA PHE A 78 -13.35 4.57 -0.17
C PHE A 78 -12.22 3.60 -0.41
N PHE A 79 -11.10 4.10 -0.87
CA PHE A 79 -9.88 3.30 -0.93
C PHE A 79 -8.71 4.13 -0.45
N VAL A 80 -7.62 3.44 -0.14
CA VAL A 80 -6.41 4.09 0.35
C VAL A 80 -5.31 3.88 -0.68
N ARG A 81 -4.49 4.90 -0.88
CA ARG A 81 -3.24 4.74 -1.60
C ARG A 81 -2.12 5.33 -0.75
N PHE A 82 -0.95 4.73 -0.84
CA PHE A 82 0.26 5.26 -0.21
C PHE A 82 1.09 5.90 -1.30
N VAL A 83 1.39 7.17 -1.12
CA VAL A 83 2.01 8.02 -2.15
C VAL A 83 3.41 8.41 -1.70
N ALA A 84 4.37 8.24 -2.58
CA ALA A 84 5.75 8.64 -2.31
C ALA A 84 5.90 10.16 -2.41
N SER A 85 7.03 10.65 -1.94
CA SER A 85 7.27 12.10 -1.90
C SER A 85 7.26 12.75 -3.29
N ASN A 86 7.50 11.97 -4.34
CA ASN A 86 7.43 12.47 -5.72
C ASN A 86 6.02 12.43 -6.31
N GLY A 87 5.02 12.02 -5.53
CA GLY A 87 3.64 11.96 -5.98
C GLY A 87 3.21 10.64 -6.61
N GLU A 88 4.10 9.67 -6.72
CA GLU A 88 3.75 8.37 -7.31
C GLU A 88 3.07 7.47 -6.30
N THR A 89 1.99 6.81 -6.74
CA THR A 89 1.31 5.83 -5.91
C THR A 89 2.14 4.56 -5.85
N MET A 90 2.51 4.14 -4.64
CA MET A 90 3.29 2.94 -4.43
C MET A 90 2.43 1.70 -4.26
N VAL A 91 1.39 1.79 -3.46
CA VAL A 91 0.42 0.71 -3.25
C VAL A 91 -0.95 1.30 -3.03
N ARG A 92 -1.98 0.47 -3.23
CA ARG A 92 -3.37 0.86 -2.98
C ARG A 92 -4.15 -0.31 -2.41
N THR A 93 -5.31 -0.01 -1.83
CA THR A 93 -6.25 -1.03 -1.35
C THR A 93 -7.39 -1.22 -2.33
N GLU A 94 -8.22 -2.23 -2.08
CA GLU A 94 -9.53 -2.32 -2.72
C GLU A 94 -10.44 -1.20 -2.21
N THR A 95 -11.62 -1.08 -2.78
CA THR A 95 -12.60 -0.11 -2.30
C THR A 95 -13.38 -0.71 -1.13
N TYR A 96 -13.67 0.13 -0.15
CA TYR A 96 -14.42 -0.23 1.05
C TYR A 96 -15.70 0.60 1.11
N LYS A 97 -16.75 0.00 1.61
CA LYS A 97 -18.04 0.71 1.77
C LYS A 97 -17.98 1.75 2.88
N GLN A 98 -17.14 1.52 3.89
CA GLN A 98 -17.03 2.41 5.04
C GLN A 98 -15.62 2.98 5.15
N LYS A 99 -15.54 4.25 5.48
CA LYS A 99 -14.25 4.91 5.67
C LYS A 99 -13.45 4.28 6.81
N ALA A 100 -14.13 3.77 7.83
CA ALA A 100 -13.46 3.10 8.95
C ALA A 100 -12.61 1.91 8.47
N SER A 101 -13.08 1.18 7.46
CA SER A 101 -12.31 0.05 6.90
C SER A 101 -11.04 0.54 6.22
N ALA A 102 -11.13 1.68 5.51
CA ALA A 102 -9.96 2.29 4.89
C ALA A 102 -8.94 2.71 5.95
N THR A 103 -9.41 3.34 7.04
CA THR A 103 -8.55 3.74 8.15
C THR A 103 -7.88 2.54 8.79
N ASN A 104 -8.61 1.44 8.95
CA ASN A 104 -8.04 0.22 9.52
C ASN A 104 -6.93 -0.36 8.64
N ALA A 105 -7.07 -0.28 7.32
CA ALA A 105 -6.02 -0.73 6.41
C ALA A 105 -4.74 0.09 6.60
N ILE A 106 -4.88 1.41 6.76
CA ILE A 106 -3.73 2.29 7.02
C ILE A 106 -3.03 1.88 8.31
N GLU A 107 -3.79 1.69 9.38
CA GLU A 107 -3.22 1.32 10.67
C GLU A 107 -2.54 -0.03 10.61
N SER A 108 -3.08 -0.97 9.85
CA SER A 108 -2.48 -2.28 9.67
C SER A 108 -1.09 -2.17 9.04
N LEU A 109 -0.95 -1.38 7.99
CA LEU A 109 0.35 -1.21 7.34
C LEU A 109 1.34 -0.49 8.25
N LYS A 110 0.91 0.57 8.93
CA LYS A 110 1.77 1.31 9.86
C LYS A 110 2.30 0.42 10.98
N LYS A 111 1.41 -0.38 11.56
CA LYS A 111 1.74 -1.19 12.73
C LYS A 111 2.52 -2.45 12.37
N ASN A 112 2.11 -3.12 11.31
CA ASN A 112 2.60 -4.46 10.99
C ASN A 112 3.57 -4.50 9.81
N GLY A 113 3.59 -3.46 8.97
CA GLY A 113 4.49 -3.43 7.83
C GLY A 113 5.96 -3.57 8.18
N PRO A 114 6.47 -2.76 9.14
CA PRO A 114 7.91 -2.81 9.46
C PRO A 114 8.42 -4.17 9.89
N GLY A 115 7.59 -4.96 10.56
CA GLY A 115 7.99 -6.29 11.03
C GLY A 115 7.57 -7.43 10.12
N ALA A 116 6.91 -7.15 9.00
CA ALA A 116 6.41 -8.20 8.13
C ALA A 116 7.53 -8.86 7.36
N ASP A 117 7.45 -10.17 7.20
CA ASP A 117 8.40 -10.91 6.37
C ASP A 117 8.16 -10.61 4.90
N VAL A 118 9.21 -10.77 4.10
CA VAL A 118 9.13 -10.62 2.66
C VAL A 118 9.30 -11.99 2.03
N ALA A 119 8.26 -12.47 1.34
CA ALA A 119 8.29 -13.72 0.63
C ALA A 119 8.52 -13.43 -0.86
N ASP A 120 9.66 -13.88 -1.37
CA ASP A 120 9.99 -13.72 -2.78
C ASP A 120 9.51 -14.96 -3.52
N GLU A 121 8.38 -14.83 -4.20
CA GLU A 121 7.74 -15.92 -4.91
C GLU A 121 7.87 -15.77 -6.43
N ALA A 122 8.73 -14.89 -6.86
CA ALA A 122 8.91 -14.62 -8.29
C ALA A 122 10.17 -15.28 -8.84
#